data_7f7795656360a1d874aabc14882a4e1b
#
_entry.id   7f7795656360a1d874aabc14882a4e1b
#
_cell.length_a   1.000
_cell.length_b   1.000
_cell.length_c   1.000
_cell.angle_alpha   90.00
_cell.angle_beta   90.00
_cell.angle_gamma   90.00
#
_symmetry.space_group_name_H-M   'P 1'
#
loop_
_entity.id
_entity.type
_entity.pdbx_description
1 polymer ?
#
loop_
_entity_poly.entity_id
_entity_poly.type
_entity_poly.pdbx_seq_one_letter_code
_entity_poly.pdbx_strand_id
1 'polypeptide(L)'
;MRLTFPALTAAALLLAACEPIPAPAPQPEAPGASDACGASGYQGLIGQRRTVLDGMTFPLRTRVIGPNDAITADYSPERLNIEIGLGGLIERVACF
;
A
#
# COMPACT_ATOMS: atom_id res chain seq x y z
N MET A 1 -28.09 71.62 2.64
CA MET A 1 -27.31 70.78 1.74
C MET A 1 -26.79 69.58 2.52
N ARG A 2 -27.33 68.42 2.25
CA ARG A 2 -26.92 67.19 2.89
C ARG A 2 -26.18 66.36 1.89
N LEU A 3 -24.92 66.23 2.09
CA LEU A 3 -24.05 65.33 1.32
C LEU A 3 -24.13 63.95 1.98
N THR A 4 -24.88 63.05 1.35
CA THR A 4 -24.86 61.64 1.70
C THR A 4 -23.81 60.95 0.90
N PHE A 5 -22.76 60.51 1.57
CA PHE A 5 -21.76 59.61 0.96
C PHE A 5 -22.26 58.18 1.06
N PRO A 6 -22.37 57.45 -0.06
CA PRO A 6 -22.61 56.03 0.04
C PRO A 6 -21.30 55.34 0.50
N ALA A 7 -21.40 54.63 1.59
CA ALA A 7 -20.35 53.75 2.03
C ALA A 7 -20.21 52.59 1.05
N LEU A 8 -19.11 52.57 0.29
CA LEU A 8 -18.73 51.42 -0.48
C LEU A 8 -18.18 50.36 0.47
N THR A 9 -18.98 49.39 0.80
CA THR A 9 -18.49 48.18 1.45
C THR A 9 -17.85 47.31 0.39
N ALA A 10 -16.53 47.32 0.31
CA ALA A 10 -15.81 46.39 -0.49
C ALA A 10 -15.86 45.02 0.22
N ALA A 11 -16.70 44.12 -0.29
CA ALA A 11 -16.67 42.71 0.11
C ALA A 11 -15.41 42.06 -0.47
N ALA A 12 -14.40 41.87 0.34
CA ALA A 12 -13.26 41.11 -0.02
C ALA A 12 -13.66 39.64 -0.07
N LEU A 13 -13.88 39.10 -1.28
CA LEU A 13 -13.99 37.66 -1.51
C LEU A 13 -12.63 37.03 -1.31
N LEU A 14 -12.43 36.46 -0.13
CA LEU A 14 -11.31 35.57 0.12
C LEU A 14 -11.60 34.25 -0.61
N LEU A 15 -11.09 34.13 -1.82
CA LEU A 15 -11.02 32.86 -2.51
C LEU A 15 -9.97 32.02 -1.79
N ALA A 16 -10.41 31.11 -0.92
CA ALA A 16 -9.56 30.06 -0.42
C ALA A 16 -9.24 29.13 -1.59
N ALA A 17 -8.09 29.32 -2.22
CA ALA A 17 -7.55 28.39 -3.19
C ALA A 17 -7.15 27.12 -2.43
N CYS A 18 -7.95 26.06 -2.56
CA CYS A 18 -7.50 24.73 -2.20
C CYS A 18 -6.44 24.32 -3.22
N GLU A 19 -5.17 24.49 -2.89
CA GLU A 19 -4.11 23.94 -3.69
C GLU A 19 -4.17 22.41 -3.60
N PRO A 20 -4.19 21.68 -4.75
CA PRO A 20 -4.12 20.23 -4.70
C PRO A 20 -2.80 19.84 -4.04
N ILE A 21 -2.87 18.93 -3.05
CA ILE A 21 -1.70 18.36 -2.41
C ILE A 21 -0.87 17.68 -3.51
N PRO A 22 0.39 18.08 -3.74
CA PRO A 22 1.21 17.41 -4.73
C PRO A 22 1.37 15.94 -4.35
N ALA A 23 1.27 15.04 -5.33
CA ALA A 23 1.50 13.62 -5.13
C ALA A 23 2.88 13.43 -4.47
N PRO A 24 3.00 12.56 -3.44
CA PRO A 24 4.29 12.31 -2.82
C PRO A 24 5.29 11.85 -3.88
N ALA A 25 6.52 12.38 -3.80
CA ALA A 25 7.60 11.95 -4.67
C ALA A 25 7.79 10.43 -4.55
N PRO A 26 8.11 9.71 -5.67
CA PRO A 26 8.38 8.29 -5.59
C PRO A 26 9.47 8.04 -4.56
N GLN A 27 9.14 7.31 -3.50
CA GLN A 27 10.09 6.90 -2.48
C GLN A 27 10.91 5.72 -3.01
N PRO A 28 12.20 5.63 -2.67
CA PRO A 28 12.95 4.42 -2.96
C PRO A 28 12.23 3.22 -2.36
N GLU A 29 12.04 2.19 -3.16
CA GLU A 29 11.37 0.97 -2.73
C GLU A 29 12.13 0.34 -1.56
N ALA A 30 11.43 0.10 -0.46
CA ALA A 30 12.00 -0.64 0.66
C ALA A 30 12.24 -2.10 0.25
N PRO A 31 13.19 -2.83 0.88
CA PRO A 31 13.34 -4.27 0.68
C PRO A 31 11.98 -4.97 0.88
N GLY A 32 11.56 -5.80 -0.07
CA GLY A 32 10.26 -6.46 -0.07
C GLY A 32 9.12 -5.66 -0.69
N ALA A 33 9.35 -4.40 -1.11
CA ALA A 33 8.35 -3.59 -1.80
C ALA A 33 8.37 -3.78 -3.33
N SER A 34 9.31 -4.56 -3.86
CA SER A 34 9.40 -4.90 -5.28
C SER A 34 8.23 -5.76 -5.72
N ASP A 35 7.79 -5.59 -6.97
CA ASP A 35 6.80 -6.45 -7.62
C ASP A 35 7.42 -7.42 -8.65
N ALA A 36 8.71 -7.64 -8.59
CA ALA A 36 9.42 -8.51 -9.53
C ALA A 36 8.92 -9.97 -9.48
N CYS A 37 8.35 -10.41 -8.34
CA CYS A 37 7.76 -11.75 -8.20
C CYS A 37 6.25 -11.78 -8.51
N GLY A 38 5.63 -10.67 -8.88
CA GLY A 38 4.21 -10.57 -9.16
C GLY A 38 3.32 -10.55 -7.92
N ALA A 39 3.85 -10.16 -6.76
CA ALA A 39 3.09 -10.12 -5.50
C ALA A 39 1.85 -9.25 -5.56
N SER A 40 1.81 -8.22 -6.40
CA SER A 40 0.64 -7.36 -6.58
C SER A 40 -0.59 -8.15 -7.06
N GLY A 41 -0.41 -9.21 -7.81
CA GLY A 41 -1.49 -10.08 -8.29
C GLY A 41 -2.06 -11.00 -7.20
N TYR A 42 -1.42 -11.11 -6.05
CA TYR A 42 -1.81 -12.00 -4.96
C TYR A 42 -2.28 -11.26 -3.70
N GLN A 43 -2.41 -9.95 -3.73
CA GLN A 43 -2.84 -9.16 -2.56
C GLN A 43 -4.26 -9.52 -2.08
N GLY A 44 -5.10 -10.03 -2.96
CA GLY A 44 -6.44 -10.51 -2.59
C GLY A 44 -6.43 -11.73 -1.67
N LEU A 45 -5.30 -12.40 -1.49
CA LEU A 45 -5.16 -13.50 -0.55
C LEU A 45 -5.08 -13.03 0.92
N ILE A 46 -4.67 -11.79 1.16
CA ILE A 46 -4.54 -11.26 2.51
C ILE A 46 -5.90 -11.29 3.23
N GLY A 47 -5.91 -11.85 4.42
CA GLY A 47 -7.11 -12.06 5.21
C GLY A 47 -7.83 -13.38 4.95
N GLN A 48 -7.43 -14.14 3.94
CA GLN A 48 -7.97 -15.47 3.66
C GLN A 48 -7.24 -16.53 4.46
N ARG A 49 -7.88 -17.68 4.63
CA ARG A 49 -7.29 -18.83 5.32
C ARG A 49 -6.19 -19.47 4.48
N ARG A 50 -5.15 -19.94 5.15
CA ARG A 50 -4.05 -20.67 4.52
C ARG A 50 -4.53 -21.78 3.56
N THR A 51 -5.62 -22.44 3.88
CA THR A 51 -6.14 -23.54 3.07
C THR A 51 -6.51 -23.16 1.64
N VAL A 52 -6.74 -21.87 1.37
CA VAL A 52 -7.00 -21.39 0.00
C VAL A 52 -5.81 -21.64 -0.93
N LEU A 53 -4.60 -21.72 -0.38
CA LEU A 53 -3.38 -21.93 -1.14
C LEU A 53 -3.28 -23.33 -1.74
N ASP A 54 -3.97 -24.32 -1.15
CA ASP A 54 -3.88 -25.73 -1.54
C ASP A 54 -4.38 -25.97 -2.98
N GLY A 55 -5.32 -25.15 -3.46
CA GLY A 55 -5.86 -25.22 -4.81
C GLY A 55 -5.18 -24.31 -5.83
N MET A 56 -4.14 -23.62 -5.45
CA MET A 56 -3.49 -22.60 -6.29
C MET A 56 -2.11 -23.06 -6.76
N THR A 57 -1.72 -22.57 -7.93
CA THR A 57 -0.37 -22.75 -8.47
C THR A 57 0.39 -21.43 -8.35
N PHE A 58 1.61 -21.50 -7.84
CA PHE A 58 2.48 -20.34 -7.64
C PHE A 58 3.76 -20.46 -8.47
N PRO A 59 4.47 -19.36 -8.69
CA PRO A 59 5.79 -19.40 -9.30
C PRO A 59 6.74 -20.35 -8.54
N LEU A 60 7.71 -20.91 -9.25
CA LEU A 60 8.75 -21.73 -8.64
C LEU A 60 9.47 -20.93 -7.54
N ARG A 61 9.89 -21.61 -6.48
CA ARG A 61 10.58 -21.03 -5.32
C ARG A 61 9.69 -20.18 -4.40
N THR A 62 8.38 -20.12 -4.63
CA THR A 62 7.46 -19.49 -3.69
C THR A 62 7.56 -20.12 -2.31
N ARG A 63 7.62 -19.29 -1.27
CA ARG A 63 7.64 -19.75 0.13
C ARG A 63 6.32 -19.43 0.80
N VAL A 64 5.79 -20.38 1.56
CA VAL A 64 4.72 -20.17 2.53
C VAL A 64 5.35 -20.19 3.91
N ILE A 65 5.31 -19.06 4.59
CA ILE A 65 6.00 -18.83 5.86
C ILE A 65 4.96 -18.84 6.97
N GLY A 66 5.04 -19.82 7.86
CA GLY A 66 4.19 -19.90 9.03
C GLY A 66 4.60 -18.93 10.14
N PRO A 67 3.78 -18.75 11.20
CA PRO A 67 4.03 -17.76 12.24
C PRO A 67 5.28 -18.03 13.07
N ASN A 68 5.75 -19.27 13.11
CA ASN A 68 6.93 -19.68 13.86
C ASN A 68 8.13 -20.04 12.96
N ASP A 69 8.01 -19.83 11.68
CA ASP A 69 9.06 -20.14 10.71
C ASP A 69 10.11 -19.03 10.70
N ALA A 70 11.37 -19.41 10.72
CA ALA A 70 12.46 -18.45 10.58
C ALA A 70 12.51 -17.91 9.16
N ILE A 71 12.58 -16.58 9.03
CA ILE A 71 12.86 -15.93 7.76
C ILE A 71 14.37 -15.88 7.61
N THR A 72 14.88 -16.52 6.54
CA THR A 72 16.32 -16.51 6.24
C THR A 72 16.74 -15.18 5.65
N ALA A 73 18.00 -14.78 5.84
CA ALA A 73 18.52 -13.50 5.39
C ALA A 73 18.82 -13.45 3.88
N ASP A 74 18.53 -14.49 3.14
CA ASP A 74 18.75 -14.59 1.71
C ASP A 74 17.65 -13.85 0.92
N TYR A 75 17.77 -12.55 0.82
CA TYR A 75 16.87 -11.73 0.04
C TYR A 75 16.89 -12.10 -1.45
N SER A 76 15.72 -12.31 -2.03
CA SER A 76 15.56 -12.58 -3.46
C SER A 76 14.32 -11.83 -3.99
N PRO A 77 14.49 -10.72 -4.71
CA PRO A 77 13.37 -9.89 -5.15
C PRO A 77 12.43 -10.60 -6.13
N GLU A 78 12.83 -11.69 -6.75
CA GLU A 78 11.99 -12.49 -7.64
C GLU A 78 11.22 -13.58 -6.91
N ARG A 79 11.46 -13.79 -5.62
CA ARG A 79 10.79 -14.84 -4.87
C ARG A 79 9.52 -14.33 -4.19
N LEU A 80 8.38 -14.97 -4.49
CA LEU A 80 7.12 -14.73 -3.83
C LEU A 80 7.13 -15.36 -2.44
N ASN A 81 6.78 -14.59 -1.41
CA ASN A 81 6.61 -15.08 -0.05
C ASN A 81 5.20 -14.79 0.45
N ILE A 82 4.57 -15.78 1.04
CA ILE A 82 3.23 -15.69 1.62
C ILE A 82 3.37 -15.96 3.12
N GLU A 83 3.14 -14.95 3.92
CA GLU A 83 3.24 -15.04 5.37
C GLU A 83 1.89 -15.35 6.00
N ILE A 84 1.87 -16.39 6.84
CA ILE A 84 0.70 -16.84 7.59
C ILE A 84 0.86 -16.41 9.05
N GLY A 85 -0.16 -15.74 9.58
CA GLY A 85 -0.19 -15.33 10.97
C GLY A 85 -0.63 -16.41 11.95
N LEU A 86 -0.63 -16.09 13.24
CA LEU A 86 -0.98 -17.01 14.33
C LEU A 86 -2.40 -17.57 14.20
N GLY A 87 -3.32 -16.83 13.59
CA GLY A 87 -4.70 -17.27 13.38
C GLY A 87 -4.92 -18.15 12.15
N GLY A 88 -3.85 -18.51 11.42
CA GLY A 88 -3.94 -19.28 10.18
C GLY A 88 -4.41 -18.44 8.98
N LEU A 89 -4.44 -17.13 9.11
CA LEU A 89 -4.79 -16.22 8.03
C LEU A 89 -3.54 -15.68 7.34
N ILE A 90 -3.67 -15.44 6.05
CA ILE A 90 -2.61 -14.80 5.25
C ILE A 90 -2.52 -13.34 5.66
N GLU A 91 -1.34 -12.91 6.10
CA GLU A 91 -1.12 -11.55 6.58
C GLU A 91 -0.32 -10.68 5.62
N ARG A 92 0.57 -11.30 4.84
CA ARG A 92 1.44 -10.57 3.93
C ARG A 92 1.78 -11.40 2.71
N VAL A 93 1.84 -10.73 1.57
CA VAL A 93 2.33 -11.31 0.30
C VAL A 93 3.31 -10.30 -0.29
N ALA A 94 4.57 -10.69 -0.43
CA ALA A 94 5.64 -9.79 -0.87
C ALA A 94 6.78 -10.55 -1.56
N CYS A 95 7.65 -9.80 -2.20
CA CYS A 95 8.85 -10.31 -2.87
C CYS A 95 10.08 -10.06 -1.97
N PHE A 96 10.71 -11.11 -1.45
CA PHE A 96 11.94 -10.96 -0.66
C PHE A 96 12.71 -12.27 -0.47
#